data_0fd5820808f20a74457a397da8b994d3
#
_entry.id   0fd5820808f20a74457a397da8b994d3
#
_cell.length_a   1.000
_cell.length_b   1.000
_cell.length_c   1.000
_cell.angle_alpha   90.00
_cell.angle_beta   90.00
_cell.angle_gamma   90.00
#
_symmetry.space_group_name_H-M   'P 1'
#
loop_
_entity.id
_entity.type
_entity.pdbx_description
1 polymer ?
#
loop_
_entity_poly.entity_id
_entity_poly.type
_entity_poly.pdbx_seq_one_letter_code
_entity_poly.pdbx_strand_id
1 'polypeptide(L)'
;MGEQKMSQAKIYLALYKGRRDGSGAQVWAARFTDWLTRKLTRGQYSHCEIAVALDGGQFDCYSSSIRDGGVRCKTMPLPEAKWDLIELPDSSGSLKTNLAAVFAQTQGQRYDLAGALGVVFKTRQRSGRWFCSEWCGQVLGLSEPWRFSPNDLAVIARSLTPTKKAA
;
A
#
# COMPACT_ATOMS: atom_id res chain seq x y z
N MET A 1 0.67 -37.48 -16.32
CA MET A 1 0.86 -36.81 -15.01
C MET A 1 0.99 -35.34 -15.30
N GLY A 2 -0.11 -34.61 -15.12
CA GLY A 2 -0.12 -33.15 -15.36
C GLY A 2 0.58 -32.43 -14.23
N GLU A 3 1.68 -31.75 -14.53
CA GLU A 3 2.24 -30.76 -13.65
C GLU A 3 1.20 -29.64 -13.47
N GLN A 4 0.53 -29.63 -12.34
CA GLN A 4 -0.24 -28.48 -11.88
C GLN A 4 0.77 -27.34 -11.62
N LYS A 5 0.94 -26.46 -12.64
CA LYS A 5 1.64 -25.20 -12.51
C LYS A 5 0.95 -24.43 -11.41
N MET A 6 1.47 -24.51 -10.18
CA MET A 6 0.98 -23.69 -9.07
C MET A 6 1.03 -22.24 -9.51
N SER A 7 -0.12 -21.66 -9.78
CA SER A 7 -0.26 -20.27 -10.14
C SER A 7 0.34 -19.44 -8.99
N GLN A 8 1.47 -18.79 -9.27
CA GLN A 8 2.09 -17.90 -8.30
C GLN A 8 1.08 -16.80 -7.99
N ALA A 9 0.73 -16.65 -6.70
CA ALA A 9 -0.25 -15.65 -6.28
C ALA A 9 0.20 -14.25 -6.74
N LYS A 10 -0.68 -13.54 -7.45
CA LYS A 10 -0.39 -12.20 -7.95
C LYS A 10 -0.31 -11.20 -6.81
N ILE A 11 0.65 -10.29 -6.90
CA ILE A 11 0.87 -9.23 -5.93
C ILE A 11 0.56 -7.89 -6.59
N TYR A 12 -0.13 -7.03 -5.87
CA TYR A 12 -0.56 -5.71 -6.35
C TYR A 12 -0.14 -4.61 -5.39
N LEU A 13 0.14 -3.43 -5.92
CA LEU A 13 0.01 -2.20 -5.19
C LEU A 13 -1.46 -1.76 -5.26
N ALA A 14 -2.17 -1.86 -4.15
CA ALA A 14 -3.55 -1.42 -4.02
C ALA A 14 -3.59 0.04 -3.53
N LEU A 15 -4.31 0.90 -4.25
CA LEU A 15 -4.32 2.35 -4.05
C LEU A 15 -5.75 2.82 -3.77
N TYR A 16 -5.97 3.41 -2.60
CA TYR A 16 -7.30 3.85 -2.17
C TYR A 16 -7.66 5.22 -2.73
N LYS A 17 -8.70 5.25 -3.54
CA LYS A 17 -9.30 6.47 -4.16
C LYS A 17 -10.69 6.77 -3.64
N GLY A 18 -11.29 5.84 -2.90
CA GLY A 18 -12.67 5.93 -2.44
C GLY A 18 -12.92 6.97 -1.36
N ARG A 19 -14.18 7.19 -1.02
CA ARG A 19 -14.61 7.93 0.16
C ARG A 19 -15.01 6.93 1.24
N ARG A 20 -14.63 7.20 2.48
CA ARG A 20 -14.97 6.34 3.61
C ARG A 20 -16.45 6.47 3.93
N ASP A 21 -17.12 5.32 4.13
CA ASP A 21 -18.51 5.25 4.53
C ASP A 21 -18.65 5.41 6.05
N GLY A 22 -19.87 5.71 6.49
CA GLY A 22 -20.23 5.82 7.91
C GLY A 22 -20.27 7.27 8.43
N SER A 23 -20.54 7.39 9.72
CA SER A 23 -20.66 8.65 10.46
C SER A 23 -19.93 8.55 11.80
N GLY A 24 -19.66 9.70 12.44
CA GLY A 24 -18.96 9.78 13.71
C GLY A 24 -17.59 10.45 13.65
N ALA A 25 -17.07 10.86 14.79
CA ALA A 25 -15.83 11.65 14.89
C ALA A 25 -14.62 10.98 14.26
N GLN A 26 -14.47 9.65 14.42
CA GLN A 26 -13.37 8.89 13.84
C GLN A 26 -13.43 8.84 12.30
N VAL A 27 -14.64 8.71 11.72
CA VAL A 27 -14.82 8.73 10.27
C VAL A 27 -14.54 10.12 9.70
N TRP A 28 -14.95 11.17 10.41
CA TRP A 28 -14.63 12.55 10.04
C TRP A 28 -13.14 12.83 10.06
N ALA A 29 -12.44 12.41 11.12
CA ALA A 29 -10.99 12.53 11.19
C ALA A 29 -10.28 11.76 10.05
N ALA A 30 -10.74 10.54 9.75
CA ALA A 30 -10.20 9.75 8.64
C ALA A 30 -10.48 10.38 7.27
N ARG A 31 -11.67 10.98 7.05
CA ARG A 31 -11.98 11.71 5.81
C ARG A 31 -11.12 12.97 5.67
N PHE A 32 -10.88 13.66 6.77
CA PHE A 32 -10.01 14.83 6.77
C PHE A 32 -8.57 14.46 6.43
N THR A 33 -8.01 13.40 7.01
CA THR A 33 -6.67 12.92 6.67
C THR A 33 -6.57 12.44 5.22
N ASP A 34 -7.59 11.74 4.71
CA ASP A 34 -7.66 11.33 3.30
C ASP A 34 -7.67 12.55 2.37
N TRP A 35 -8.50 13.55 2.68
CA TRP A 35 -8.57 14.79 1.91
C TRP A 35 -7.24 15.55 1.95
N LEU A 36 -6.65 15.69 3.14
CA LEU A 36 -5.38 16.38 3.33
C LEU A 36 -4.26 15.71 2.53
N THR A 37 -4.15 14.38 2.62
CA THR A 37 -3.15 13.61 1.85
C THR A 37 -3.31 13.87 0.35
N ARG A 38 -4.53 13.75 -0.19
CA ARG A 38 -4.79 14.02 -1.63
C ARG A 38 -4.45 15.45 -2.02
N LYS A 39 -4.83 16.42 -1.20
CA LYS A 39 -4.59 17.85 -1.47
C LYS A 39 -3.09 18.17 -1.47
N LEU A 40 -2.36 17.67 -0.47
CA LEU A 40 -0.94 17.92 -0.30
C LEU A 40 -0.08 17.18 -1.34
N THR A 41 -0.46 15.96 -1.71
CA THR A 41 0.27 15.17 -2.72
C THR A 41 -0.24 15.42 -4.15
N ARG A 42 -1.22 16.31 -4.33
CA ARG A 42 -1.85 16.63 -5.61
C ARG A 42 -2.29 15.41 -6.42
N GLY A 43 -2.82 14.40 -5.74
CA GLY A 43 -3.23 13.14 -6.36
C GLY A 43 -4.51 12.55 -5.76
N GLN A 44 -5.03 11.51 -6.41
CA GLN A 44 -6.31 10.91 -6.03
C GLN A 44 -6.22 9.88 -4.90
N TYR A 45 -5.02 9.38 -4.60
CA TYR A 45 -4.83 8.31 -3.62
C TYR A 45 -4.48 8.87 -2.25
N SER A 46 -5.15 8.34 -1.21
CA SER A 46 -4.92 8.72 0.19
C SER A 46 -4.31 7.61 1.03
N HIS A 47 -4.27 6.38 0.50
CA HIS A 47 -3.73 5.21 1.19
C HIS A 47 -3.25 4.18 0.18
N CYS A 48 -2.32 3.31 0.57
CA CYS A 48 -1.87 2.20 -0.25
C CYS A 48 -1.56 0.97 0.61
N GLU A 49 -1.65 -0.20 -0.03
CA GLU A 49 -1.38 -1.51 0.56
C GLU A 49 -0.67 -2.42 -0.45
N ILE A 50 0.15 -3.35 0.03
CA ILE A 50 0.61 -4.48 -0.78
C ILE A 50 -0.46 -5.57 -0.62
N ALA A 51 -1.09 -5.94 -1.73
CA ALA A 51 -2.20 -6.88 -1.75
C ALA A 51 -1.81 -8.17 -2.48
N VAL A 52 -1.93 -9.30 -1.81
CA VAL A 52 -1.71 -10.63 -2.38
C VAL A 52 -3.05 -11.23 -2.71
N ALA A 53 -3.27 -11.57 -3.99
CA ALA A 53 -4.53 -12.15 -4.43
C ALA A 53 -4.76 -13.53 -3.85
N LEU A 54 -5.98 -13.76 -3.37
CA LEU A 54 -6.50 -15.05 -2.91
C LEU A 54 -7.65 -15.50 -3.82
N ASP A 55 -8.08 -16.72 -3.62
CA ASP A 55 -9.30 -17.23 -4.29
C ASP A 55 -10.55 -16.45 -3.84
N GLY A 56 -11.58 -16.44 -4.69
CA GLY A 56 -12.86 -15.80 -4.36
C GLY A 56 -12.84 -14.26 -4.35
N GLY A 57 -11.84 -13.62 -4.99
CA GLY A 57 -11.79 -12.15 -5.09
C GLY A 57 -11.38 -11.45 -3.80
N GLN A 58 -10.80 -12.19 -2.87
CA GLN A 58 -10.22 -11.66 -1.63
C GLN A 58 -8.73 -11.36 -1.81
N PHE A 59 -8.22 -10.53 -0.93
CA PHE A 59 -6.80 -10.17 -0.90
C PHE A 59 -6.29 -10.13 0.54
N ASP A 60 -5.09 -10.66 0.75
CA ASP A 60 -4.34 -10.37 1.97
C ASP A 60 -3.63 -9.03 1.78
N CYS A 61 -4.09 -8.04 2.52
CA CYS A 61 -3.70 -6.64 2.40
C CYS A 61 -2.76 -6.23 3.53
N TYR A 62 -1.53 -5.92 3.20
CA TYR A 62 -0.45 -5.55 4.12
C TYR A 62 -0.17 -4.07 4.01
N SER A 63 -0.20 -3.36 5.12
CA SER A 63 0.17 -1.94 5.21
C SER A 63 0.27 -1.47 6.64
N SER A 64 0.77 -0.25 6.84
CA SER A 64 0.56 0.50 8.06
C SER A 64 -0.68 1.39 7.94
N SER A 65 -1.64 1.23 8.85
CA SER A 65 -2.93 1.92 8.83
C SER A 65 -3.17 2.68 10.13
N ILE A 66 -3.52 3.96 10.02
CA ILE A 66 -3.89 4.76 11.20
C ILE A 66 -5.10 4.18 11.93
N ARG A 67 -6.05 3.61 11.19
CA ARG A 67 -7.28 3.05 11.75
C ARG A 67 -7.04 1.76 12.52
N ASP A 68 -6.06 0.97 12.07
CA ASP A 68 -5.69 -0.29 12.70
C ASP A 68 -4.50 -0.13 13.68
N GLY A 69 -4.05 1.12 13.90
CA GLY A 69 -3.02 1.47 14.88
C GLY A 69 -1.57 1.26 14.41
N GLY A 70 -1.34 0.71 13.22
CA GLY A 70 0.01 0.45 12.71
C GLY A 70 0.07 -0.61 11.62
N VAL A 71 1.20 -1.34 11.60
CA VAL A 71 1.49 -2.37 10.59
C VAL A 71 0.68 -3.63 10.86
N ARG A 72 -0.10 -4.04 9.85
CA ARG A 72 -0.99 -5.21 9.94
C ARG A 72 -1.18 -5.91 8.58
N CYS A 73 -1.65 -7.15 8.63
CA CYS A 73 -2.26 -7.86 7.50
C CYS A 73 -3.77 -8.01 7.75
N LYS A 74 -4.58 -7.87 6.70
CA LYS A 74 -6.04 -8.02 6.76
C LYS A 74 -6.58 -8.58 5.48
N THR A 75 -7.34 -9.67 5.57
CA THR A 75 -8.03 -10.24 4.41
C THR A 75 -9.32 -9.46 4.14
N MET A 76 -9.46 -8.93 2.92
CA MET A 76 -10.62 -8.14 2.53
C MET A 76 -10.79 -8.06 1.01
N PRO A 77 -12.01 -7.79 0.49
CA PRO A 77 -12.21 -7.47 -0.91
C PRO A 77 -11.72 -6.03 -1.21
N LEU A 78 -11.28 -5.82 -2.44
CA LEU A 78 -10.83 -4.51 -2.94
C LEU A 78 -11.71 -4.07 -4.13
N PRO A 79 -12.93 -3.52 -3.88
CA PRO A 79 -13.84 -3.14 -4.96
C PRO A 79 -13.26 -1.99 -5.80
N GLU A 80 -13.35 -2.10 -7.13
CA GLU A 80 -12.81 -1.15 -8.11
C GLU A 80 -13.33 0.29 -7.93
N ALA A 81 -14.57 0.44 -7.40
CA ALA A 81 -15.10 1.76 -7.08
C ALA A 81 -14.26 2.53 -6.04
N LYS A 82 -13.49 1.84 -5.21
CA LYS A 82 -12.68 2.43 -4.11
C LYS A 82 -11.18 2.20 -4.25
N TRP A 83 -10.77 1.23 -5.07
CA TRP A 83 -9.38 0.83 -5.18
C TRP A 83 -8.94 0.72 -6.63
N ASP A 84 -7.74 1.18 -6.92
CA ASP A 84 -7.00 0.84 -8.13
C ASP A 84 -5.93 -0.19 -7.77
N LEU A 85 -5.80 -1.23 -8.59
CA LEU A 85 -4.82 -2.29 -8.43
C LEU A 85 -3.78 -2.21 -9.55
N ILE A 86 -2.51 -2.08 -9.18
CA ILE A 86 -1.38 -2.13 -10.12
C ILE A 86 -0.64 -3.43 -9.85
N GLU A 87 -0.65 -4.36 -10.82
CA GLU A 87 0.07 -5.63 -10.68
C GLU A 87 1.58 -5.37 -10.61
N LEU A 88 2.22 -5.93 -9.60
CA LEU A 88 3.66 -5.81 -9.38
C LEU A 88 4.36 -7.04 -9.95
N PRO A 89 5.40 -6.88 -10.79
CA PRO A 89 6.14 -8.02 -11.32
C PRO A 89 6.91 -8.72 -10.19
N ASP A 90 6.75 -10.01 -10.07
CA ASP A 90 7.49 -10.85 -9.11
C ASP A 90 7.96 -12.17 -9.74
N SER A 91 8.59 -12.09 -10.91
CA SER A 91 9.06 -13.27 -11.65
C SER A 91 10.11 -14.09 -10.90
N SER A 92 10.87 -13.44 -10.02
CA SER A 92 11.92 -14.07 -9.20
C SER A 92 11.46 -14.53 -7.82
N GLY A 93 10.25 -14.16 -7.39
CA GLY A 93 9.78 -14.37 -6.01
C GLY A 93 10.42 -13.44 -4.98
N SER A 94 11.23 -12.48 -5.43
CA SER A 94 11.93 -11.55 -4.53
C SER A 94 10.99 -10.61 -3.79
N LEU A 95 9.94 -10.12 -4.45
CA LEU A 95 8.95 -9.25 -3.84
C LEU A 95 8.18 -9.96 -2.72
N LYS A 96 7.77 -11.22 -2.95
CA LYS A 96 7.10 -12.04 -1.93
C LYS A 96 8.02 -12.29 -0.73
N THR A 97 9.29 -12.59 -0.96
CA THR A 97 10.28 -12.79 0.10
C THR A 97 10.48 -11.51 0.90
N ASN A 98 10.62 -10.37 0.21
CA ASN A 98 10.80 -9.07 0.84
C ASN A 98 9.56 -8.65 1.66
N LEU A 99 8.35 -8.86 1.11
CA LEU A 99 7.09 -8.65 1.84
C LEU A 99 7.06 -9.44 3.15
N ALA A 100 7.38 -10.73 3.11
CA ALA A 100 7.40 -11.58 4.30
C ALA A 100 8.43 -11.10 5.32
N ALA A 101 9.64 -10.75 4.89
CA ALA A 101 10.71 -10.27 5.75
C ALA A 101 10.36 -8.93 6.42
N VAL A 102 9.90 -7.94 5.64
CA VAL A 102 9.51 -6.62 6.15
C VAL A 102 8.33 -6.75 7.12
N PHE A 103 7.33 -7.57 6.77
CA PHE A 103 6.18 -7.78 7.64
C PHE A 103 6.57 -8.43 8.97
N ALA A 104 7.38 -9.50 8.95
CA ALA A 104 7.84 -10.18 10.17
C ALA A 104 8.60 -9.24 11.11
N GLN A 105 9.39 -8.30 10.56
CA GLN A 105 10.17 -7.34 11.35
C GLN A 105 9.34 -6.17 11.90
N THR A 106 8.21 -5.84 11.26
CA THR A 106 7.48 -4.59 11.54
C THR A 106 6.04 -4.80 12.01
N GLN A 107 5.52 -6.02 11.99
CA GLN A 107 4.15 -6.32 12.44
C GLN A 107 3.88 -5.76 13.84
N GLY A 108 2.77 -5.04 14.00
CA GLY A 108 2.37 -4.40 15.24
C GLY A 108 3.11 -3.10 15.59
N GLN A 109 4.09 -2.69 14.79
CA GLN A 109 4.69 -1.36 14.96
C GLN A 109 3.66 -0.26 14.67
N ARG A 110 3.73 0.83 15.45
CA ARG A 110 2.71 1.88 15.46
C ARG A 110 2.70 2.70 14.18
N TYR A 111 1.53 3.29 13.89
CA TYR A 111 1.39 4.25 12.80
C TYR A 111 2.15 5.56 13.09
N ASP A 112 2.87 6.08 12.08
CA ASP A 112 3.52 7.39 12.14
C ASP A 112 2.64 8.48 11.49
N LEU A 113 1.80 9.11 12.30
CA LEU A 113 0.98 10.22 11.83
C LEU A 113 1.83 11.45 11.46
N ALA A 114 2.89 11.71 12.22
CA ALA A 114 3.76 12.86 11.98
C ALA A 114 4.58 12.66 10.70
N GLY A 115 5.09 11.43 10.46
CA GLY A 115 5.77 11.06 9.22
C GLY A 115 4.85 11.15 8.01
N ALA A 116 3.60 10.71 8.12
CA ALA A 116 2.61 10.81 7.04
C ALA A 116 2.34 12.26 6.62
N LEU A 117 2.31 13.20 7.57
CA LEU A 117 2.26 14.64 7.28
C LEU A 117 3.61 15.17 6.80
N GLY A 118 4.70 14.59 7.29
CA GLY A 118 6.08 14.95 6.97
C GLY A 118 6.51 14.63 5.54
N VAL A 119 5.83 13.73 4.81
CA VAL A 119 6.06 13.51 3.36
C VAL A 119 5.98 14.83 2.59
N VAL A 120 5.11 15.74 3.03
CA VAL A 120 4.97 17.07 2.42
C VAL A 120 6.09 18.02 2.87
N PHE A 121 6.51 17.90 4.15
CA PHE A 121 7.52 18.77 4.76
C PHE A 121 8.94 18.18 4.74
N LYS A 122 9.12 16.97 4.13
CA LYS A 122 10.40 16.24 4.03
C LYS A 122 11.11 16.07 5.37
N THR A 123 10.35 15.84 6.44
CA THR A 123 10.88 15.59 7.77
C THR A 123 11.34 14.14 7.92
N ARG A 124 12.41 13.92 8.68
CA ARG A 124 13.08 12.63 8.87
C ARG A 124 12.15 11.58 9.50
N GLN A 125 12.31 10.32 9.05
CA GLN A 125 11.72 9.11 9.59
C GLN A 125 11.91 8.98 11.12
N ARG A 126 10.87 8.52 11.82
CA ARG A 126 10.94 8.09 13.21
C ARG A 126 11.09 6.57 13.28
N SER A 127 12.13 6.09 13.94
CA SER A 127 12.37 4.65 14.13
C SER A 127 11.18 3.97 14.84
N GLY A 128 10.76 2.81 14.32
CA GLY A 128 9.70 1.98 14.90
C GLY A 128 8.27 2.48 14.67
N ARG A 129 8.07 3.40 13.74
CA ARG A 129 6.75 3.87 13.30
C ARG A 129 6.71 3.95 11.78
N TRP A 130 5.57 3.64 11.18
CA TRP A 130 5.39 3.57 9.74
C TRP A 130 4.11 4.26 9.29
N PHE A 131 4.13 4.96 8.18
CA PHE A 131 2.92 5.30 7.44
C PHE A 131 2.79 4.42 6.18
N CYS A 132 1.61 4.41 5.55
CA CYS A 132 1.26 3.42 4.55
C CYS A 132 2.24 3.36 3.37
N SER A 133 2.55 4.49 2.75
CA SER A 133 3.42 4.51 1.57
C SER A 133 4.90 4.30 1.90
N GLU A 134 5.36 4.71 3.07
CA GLU A 134 6.70 4.37 3.54
C GLU A 134 6.86 2.85 3.68
N TRP A 135 5.89 2.20 4.33
CA TRP A 135 5.92 0.76 4.53
C TRP A 135 5.85 0.01 3.19
N CYS A 136 4.94 0.41 2.30
CA CYS A 136 4.86 -0.18 0.95
C CYS A 136 6.15 0.07 0.15
N GLY A 137 6.73 1.26 0.25
CA GLY A 137 8.01 1.59 -0.40
C GLY A 137 9.18 0.74 0.10
N GLN A 138 9.20 0.43 1.41
CA GLN A 138 10.17 -0.50 1.99
C GLN A 138 10.03 -1.91 1.40
N VAL A 139 8.81 -2.42 1.26
CA VAL A 139 8.55 -3.72 0.62
C VAL A 139 8.99 -3.72 -0.83
N LEU A 140 8.80 -2.63 -1.55
CA LEU A 140 9.24 -2.45 -2.94
C LEU A 140 10.76 -2.29 -3.08
N GLY A 141 11.53 -2.23 -1.97
CA GLY A 141 12.97 -2.08 -1.99
C GLY A 141 13.45 -0.68 -2.38
N LEU A 142 12.60 0.34 -2.21
CA LEU A 142 12.97 1.72 -2.53
C LEU A 142 13.95 2.28 -1.49
N SER A 143 14.95 3.00 -1.94
CA SER A 143 15.80 3.80 -1.07
C SER A 143 15.00 5.02 -0.54
N GLU A 144 15.14 5.34 0.75
CA GLU A 144 14.44 6.45 1.41
C GLU A 144 12.91 6.42 1.23
N PRO A 145 12.22 5.27 1.55
CA PRO A 145 10.80 5.07 1.26
C PRO A 145 9.89 6.11 1.92
N TRP A 146 10.34 6.73 2.99
CA TRP A 146 9.66 7.82 3.71
C TRP A 146 9.43 9.09 2.88
N ARG A 147 10.07 9.22 1.70
CA ARG A 147 9.90 10.36 0.79
C ARG A 147 8.69 10.25 -0.11
N PHE A 148 8.12 9.07 -0.26
CA PHE A 148 7.10 8.78 -1.26
C PHE A 148 5.69 8.80 -0.66
N SER A 149 4.79 9.50 -1.33
CA SER A 149 3.35 9.43 -1.08
C SER A 149 2.71 8.23 -1.80
N PRO A 150 1.45 7.86 -1.48
CA PRO A 150 0.73 6.85 -2.27
C PRO A 150 0.65 7.18 -3.76
N ASN A 151 0.61 8.47 -4.12
CA ASN A 151 0.56 8.92 -5.50
C ASN A 151 1.91 8.75 -6.22
N ASP A 152 3.03 8.98 -5.51
CA ASP A 152 4.37 8.72 -6.05
C ASP A 152 4.59 7.23 -6.28
N LEU A 153 4.18 6.38 -5.32
CA LEU A 153 4.24 4.93 -5.48
C LEU A 153 3.41 4.43 -6.66
N ALA A 154 2.27 5.07 -6.96
CA ALA A 154 1.47 4.73 -8.12
C ALA A 154 2.23 4.96 -9.44
N VAL A 155 3.00 6.04 -9.54
CA VAL A 155 3.84 6.33 -10.71
C VAL A 155 4.97 5.30 -10.82
N ILE A 156 5.66 5.02 -9.72
CA ILE A 156 6.75 4.03 -9.66
C ILE A 156 6.23 2.65 -10.06
N ALA A 157 5.13 2.18 -9.47
CA ALA A 157 4.58 0.86 -9.76
C ALA A 157 4.17 0.71 -11.23
N ARG A 158 3.58 1.76 -11.84
CA ARG A 158 3.25 1.75 -13.27
C ARG A 158 4.48 1.66 -14.16
N SER A 159 5.59 2.25 -13.76
CA SER A 159 6.85 2.17 -14.52
C SER A 159 7.51 0.80 -14.43
N LEU A 160 7.23 0.04 -13.37
CA LEU A 160 7.72 -1.34 -13.20
C LEU A 160 6.88 -2.36 -13.98
N THR A 161 5.63 -2.02 -14.31
CA THR A 161 4.74 -2.91 -15.05
C THR A 161 5.06 -2.81 -16.54
N PRO A 162 5.39 -3.93 -17.22
CA PRO A 162 5.63 -3.88 -18.66
C PRO A 162 4.40 -3.33 -19.39
N THR A 163 4.57 -2.23 -20.10
CA THR A 163 3.50 -1.70 -20.95
C THR A 163 3.17 -2.79 -21.99
N LYS A 164 1.97 -3.39 -21.94
CA LYS A 164 1.48 -4.16 -23.08
C LYS A 164 1.47 -3.19 -24.26
N LYS A 165 2.46 -3.31 -25.16
CA LYS A 165 2.38 -2.65 -26.45
C LYS A 165 1.04 -3.07 -27.07
N ALA A 166 0.18 -2.09 -27.30
CA ALA A 166 -1.00 -2.29 -28.13
C ALA A 166 -0.51 -2.79 -29.50
N ALA A 167 -0.93 -4.00 -29.88
CA ALA A 167 -0.70 -4.56 -31.19
C ALA A 167 -1.70 -3.93 -32.17
#